data_c7ef518b5991fa8f5b3a3a55419499ba
#
_entry.id   c7ef518b5991fa8f5b3a3a55419499ba
#
_cell.length_a   1.000
_cell.length_b   1.000
_cell.length_c   1.000
_cell.angle_alpha   90.00
_cell.angle_beta   90.00
_cell.angle_gamma   90.00
#
_symmetry.space_group_name_H-M   'P 1'
#
loop_
_entity.id
_entity.type
_entity.pdbx_description
1 polymer ?
#
loop_
_entity_poly.entity_id
_entity_poly.type
_entity_poly.pdbx_seq_one_letter_code
_entity_poly.pdbx_strand_id
1 'polypeptide(L)'
;MEKLRVGVIGLGCRGYSLLKDVMLHMADVEITAVCDEYEDRAQAAAELTKNKTGKTPLTTVDVQEVLDSSQVDVVVISSAWESHIPLAVRAMYAGKAVGMEVGGAYSIKQCWDLVDAWEATKVPFMLLENCCYGRREMMVMNMAKKGVLGRIVHCKGGYLHDLREEIAGGEENRHYRLRNYIHRNAENYPTHELGPIAQILNINRGNRMLTLSSMASKAEGLLEYLTDRGQEIPGFSQGDVVNTTIKCAGGETILLTLNTTLPRFYSRDFTVCGTKGMYEEATDSVFLDKKDVEYDFKWKEEWGNAADYESEYEHPTWKKFLAEGIQGGHDGMDWLEFEAFFDSVRNHRPCPIDVYDAAAWMCISVLSEESIALGGQPVAVPDFTNGKWILPSQEK
;
A
#
# COMPACT_ATOMS: atom_id res chain seq x y z
N MET A 1 11.16 -24.32 15.24
CA MET A 1 11.02 -22.88 15.51
C MET A 1 9.67 -22.67 16.16
N GLU A 2 9.57 -21.83 17.18
CA GLU A 2 8.29 -21.44 17.74
C GLU A 2 7.51 -20.61 16.72
N LYS A 3 6.20 -20.88 16.57
CA LYS A 3 5.37 -20.18 15.61
C LYS A 3 5.01 -18.78 16.13
N LEU A 4 4.97 -17.80 15.26
CA LEU A 4 4.39 -16.49 15.57
C LEU A 4 2.87 -16.63 15.76
N ARG A 5 2.36 -16.15 16.89
CA ARG A 5 0.94 -16.19 17.25
C ARG A 5 0.27 -14.91 16.78
N VAL A 6 -0.57 -15.06 15.76
CA VAL A 6 -1.15 -13.94 15.02
C VAL A 6 -2.65 -13.78 15.33
N GLY A 7 -3.05 -12.57 15.68
CA GLY A 7 -4.43 -12.11 15.71
C GLY A 7 -4.77 -11.31 14.46
N VAL A 8 -5.89 -11.61 13.81
CA VAL A 8 -6.37 -10.89 12.63
C VAL A 8 -7.55 -10.02 13.02
N ILE A 9 -7.45 -8.71 12.76
CA ILE A 9 -8.48 -7.70 13.08
C ILE A 9 -8.99 -7.09 11.78
N GLY A 10 -10.28 -7.28 11.50
CA GLY A 10 -10.91 -6.92 10.24
C GLY A 10 -10.89 -8.10 9.26
N LEU A 11 -12.07 -8.68 9.02
CA LEU A 11 -12.28 -9.91 8.24
C LEU A 11 -13.26 -9.69 7.09
N GLY A 12 -13.25 -8.46 6.54
CA GLY A 12 -13.87 -8.17 5.25
C GLY A 12 -13.16 -8.92 4.12
N CYS A 13 -13.49 -8.63 2.86
CA CYS A 13 -12.93 -9.35 1.71
C CYS A 13 -11.39 -9.45 1.76
N ARG A 14 -10.69 -8.36 2.05
CA ARG A 14 -9.22 -8.34 2.08
C ARG A 14 -8.65 -9.16 3.24
N GLY A 15 -9.10 -8.91 4.47
CA GLY A 15 -8.58 -9.62 5.65
C GLY A 15 -8.87 -11.11 5.61
N TYR A 16 -10.06 -11.50 5.13
CA TYR A 16 -10.40 -12.91 4.95
C TYR A 16 -9.54 -13.59 3.87
N SER A 17 -9.27 -12.89 2.75
CA SER A 17 -8.39 -13.40 1.69
C SER A 17 -6.95 -13.57 2.18
N LEU A 18 -6.39 -12.59 2.89
CA LEU A 18 -5.06 -12.69 3.49
C LEU A 18 -4.94 -13.85 4.48
N LEU A 19 -5.97 -14.03 5.33
CA LEU A 19 -6.03 -15.17 6.24
C LEU A 19 -6.01 -16.50 5.47
N LYS A 20 -6.91 -16.63 4.49
CA LYS A 20 -7.17 -17.86 3.73
C LYS A 20 -6.00 -18.23 2.82
N ASP A 21 -5.52 -17.27 2.03
CA ASP A 21 -4.65 -17.53 0.88
C ASP A 21 -3.15 -17.31 1.19
N VAL A 22 -2.84 -16.66 2.34
CA VAL A 22 -1.47 -16.37 2.76
C VAL A 22 -1.18 -16.97 4.14
N MET A 23 -1.71 -16.38 5.21
CA MET A 23 -1.27 -16.68 6.59
C MET A 23 -1.50 -18.14 6.99
N LEU A 24 -2.62 -18.76 6.60
CA LEU A 24 -2.89 -20.18 6.89
C LEU A 24 -2.01 -21.17 6.10
N HIS A 25 -1.22 -20.68 5.16
CA HIS A 25 -0.24 -21.49 4.39
C HIS A 25 1.20 -21.31 4.89
N MET A 26 1.47 -20.33 5.75
CA MET A 26 2.79 -20.09 6.34
C MET A 26 3.05 -21.08 7.48
N ALA A 27 4.08 -21.91 7.34
CA ALA A 27 4.36 -23.00 8.28
C ALA A 27 4.76 -22.52 9.70
N ASP A 28 5.27 -21.31 9.78
CA ASP A 28 5.81 -20.66 10.97
C ASP A 28 4.87 -19.63 11.63
N VAL A 29 3.61 -19.61 11.16
CA VAL A 29 2.51 -18.78 11.67
C VAL A 29 1.44 -19.64 12.31
N GLU A 30 0.85 -19.17 13.40
CA GLU A 30 -0.33 -19.74 14.04
C GLU A 30 -1.38 -18.64 14.25
N ILE A 31 -2.56 -18.82 13.68
CA ILE A 31 -3.69 -17.92 13.90
C ILE A 31 -4.31 -18.25 15.26
N THR A 32 -4.15 -17.36 16.22
CA THR A 32 -4.61 -17.54 17.61
C THR A 32 -5.81 -16.68 17.97
N ALA A 33 -6.10 -15.63 17.19
CA ALA A 33 -7.28 -14.78 17.37
C ALA A 33 -7.81 -14.27 16.01
N VAL A 34 -9.13 -14.14 15.92
CA VAL A 34 -9.84 -13.52 14.79
C VAL A 34 -10.90 -12.58 15.35
N CYS A 35 -10.94 -11.34 14.83
CA CYS A 35 -11.82 -10.29 15.31
C CYS A 35 -12.41 -9.48 14.16
N ASP A 36 -13.71 -9.27 14.17
CA ASP A 36 -14.42 -8.34 13.29
C ASP A 36 -15.60 -7.73 14.04
N GLU A 37 -16.00 -6.51 13.72
CA GLU A 37 -17.21 -5.90 14.30
C GLU A 37 -18.49 -6.68 13.97
N TYR A 38 -18.46 -7.47 12.90
CA TYR A 38 -19.54 -8.36 12.47
C TYR A 38 -19.26 -9.80 12.90
N GLU A 39 -20.07 -10.34 13.81
CA GLU A 39 -19.90 -11.67 14.38
C GLU A 39 -19.84 -12.78 13.32
N ASP A 40 -20.66 -12.68 12.27
CA ASP A 40 -20.69 -13.66 11.16
C ASP A 40 -19.33 -13.77 10.44
N ARG A 41 -18.62 -12.64 10.28
CA ARG A 41 -17.28 -12.62 9.68
C ARG A 41 -16.23 -13.26 10.60
N ALA A 42 -16.27 -12.95 11.89
CA ALA A 42 -15.39 -13.56 12.89
C ALA A 42 -15.61 -15.07 12.97
N GLN A 43 -16.85 -15.53 12.98
CA GLN A 43 -17.19 -16.96 12.99
C GLN A 43 -16.72 -17.68 11.71
N ALA A 44 -16.92 -17.11 10.52
CA ALA A 44 -16.48 -17.69 9.27
C ALA A 44 -14.94 -17.86 9.24
N ALA A 45 -14.19 -16.87 9.74
CA ALA A 45 -12.73 -16.94 9.84
C ALA A 45 -12.26 -17.99 10.85
N ALA A 46 -12.97 -18.14 11.97
CA ALA A 46 -12.69 -19.16 12.97
C ALA A 46 -12.92 -20.57 12.42
N GLU A 47 -14.02 -20.79 11.72
CA GLU A 47 -14.31 -22.08 11.07
C GLU A 47 -13.26 -22.43 10.00
N LEU A 48 -12.89 -21.46 9.16
CA LEU A 48 -11.82 -21.63 8.18
C LEU A 48 -10.52 -22.06 8.86
N THR A 49 -10.11 -21.35 9.90
CA THR A 49 -8.88 -21.62 10.67
C THR A 49 -8.92 -23.02 11.28
N LYS A 50 -10.03 -23.38 11.93
CA LYS A 50 -10.25 -24.71 12.53
C LYS A 50 -10.18 -25.81 11.51
N ASN A 51 -10.84 -25.65 10.36
CA ASN A 51 -10.86 -26.66 9.30
C ASN A 51 -9.46 -26.89 8.70
N LYS A 52 -8.65 -25.82 8.59
CA LYS A 52 -7.31 -25.91 8.01
C LYS A 52 -6.26 -26.43 9.01
N THR A 53 -6.37 -26.04 10.28
CA THR A 53 -5.30 -26.27 11.30
C THR A 53 -5.69 -27.26 12.39
N GLY A 54 -6.97 -27.58 12.54
CA GLY A 54 -7.52 -28.34 13.68
C GLY A 54 -7.64 -27.54 14.99
N LYS A 55 -7.21 -26.27 15.02
CA LYS A 55 -7.24 -25.40 16.19
C LYS A 55 -8.32 -24.31 16.02
N THR A 56 -9.05 -24.03 17.10
CA THR A 56 -10.02 -22.93 17.13
C THR A 56 -9.35 -21.68 17.72
N PRO A 57 -9.27 -20.55 16.99
CA PRO A 57 -8.73 -19.32 17.54
C PRO A 57 -9.72 -18.67 18.52
N LEU A 58 -9.24 -17.73 19.34
CA LEU A 58 -10.10 -16.76 20.02
C LEU A 58 -10.96 -16.05 18.96
N THR A 59 -12.28 -16.06 19.15
CA THR A 59 -13.24 -15.48 18.19
C THR A 59 -14.04 -14.43 18.91
N THR A 60 -13.94 -13.17 18.50
CA THR A 60 -14.53 -12.06 19.24
C THR A 60 -14.91 -10.90 18.34
N VAL A 61 -15.82 -10.04 18.83
CA VAL A 61 -16.12 -8.73 18.22
C VAL A 61 -15.44 -7.58 18.96
N ASP A 62 -14.78 -7.86 20.08
CA ASP A 62 -14.07 -6.87 20.88
C ASP A 62 -12.55 -6.97 20.63
N VAL A 63 -12.02 -5.94 19.98
CA VAL A 63 -10.58 -5.81 19.72
C VAL A 63 -9.75 -5.88 21.02
N GLN A 64 -10.29 -5.40 22.16
CA GLN A 64 -9.54 -5.38 23.40
C GLN A 64 -9.20 -6.80 23.88
N GLU A 65 -10.08 -7.78 23.66
CA GLU A 65 -9.79 -9.17 24.00
C GLU A 65 -8.60 -9.73 23.20
N VAL A 66 -8.45 -9.31 21.94
CA VAL A 66 -7.27 -9.69 21.13
C VAL A 66 -6.00 -9.03 21.67
N LEU A 67 -6.07 -7.73 22.00
CA LEU A 67 -4.92 -6.97 22.48
C LEU A 67 -4.46 -7.44 23.89
N ASP A 68 -5.37 -7.82 24.76
CA ASP A 68 -5.07 -8.32 26.11
C ASP A 68 -4.61 -9.79 26.13
N SER A 69 -4.83 -10.51 25.03
CA SER A 69 -4.50 -11.93 24.97
C SER A 69 -2.99 -12.16 25.02
N SER A 70 -2.53 -12.96 25.98
CA SER A 70 -1.16 -13.45 26.06
C SER A 70 -0.81 -14.49 24.97
N GLN A 71 -1.83 -14.93 24.20
CA GLN A 71 -1.67 -15.87 23.09
C GLN A 71 -1.53 -15.15 21.73
N VAL A 72 -1.40 -13.83 21.73
CA VAL A 72 -1.19 -13.03 20.52
C VAL A 72 0.12 -12.27 20.66
N ASP A 73 1.02 -12.46 19.70
CA ASP A 73 2.30 -11.72 19.60
C ASP A 73 2.21 -10.60 18.56
N VAL A 74 1.48 -10.87 17.49
CA VAL A 74 1.37 -10.03 16.31
C VAL A 74 -0.09 -9.79 15.97
N VAL A 75 -0.44 -8.58 15.59
CA VAL A 75 -1.75 -8.29 15.01
C VAL A 75 -1.61 -7.86 13.54
N VAL A 76 -2.49 -8.38 12.69
CA VAL A 76 -2.69 -7.93 11.32
C VAL A 76 -4.01 -7.17 11.28
N ILE A 77 -3.94 -5.89 10.90
CA ILE A 77 -5.08 -4.97 10.87
C ILE A 77 -5.49 -4.73 9.42
N SER A 78 -6.69 -5.19 9.05
CA SER A 78 -7.30 -5.05 7.71
C SER A 78 -8.77 -4.62 7.80
N SER A 79 -9.08 -3.78 8.77
CA SER A 79 -10.38 -3.19 9.04
C SER A 79 -10.73 -2.06 8.06
N ALA A 80 -11.70 -1.21 8.39
CA ALA A 80 -11.97 0.01 7.62
C ALA A 80 -10.85 1.04 7.79
N TRP A 81 -10.55 1.83 6.75
CA TRP A 81 -9.43 2.79 6.72
C TRP A 81 -9.40 3.72 7.93
N GLU A 82 -10.55 4.23 8.36
CA GLU A 82 -10.67 5.14 9.50
C GLU A 82 -10.20 4.53 10.82
N SER A 83 -10.19 3.22 10.94
CA SER A 83 -9.77 2.50 12.16
C SER A 83 -8.33 1.99 12.12
N HIS A 84 -7.66 1.98 10.97
CA HIS A 84 -6.30 1.43 10.81
C HIS A 84 -5.32 2.05 11.82
N ILE A 85 -5.10 3.34 11.76
CA ILE A 85 -4.14 4.04 12.63
C ILE A 85 -4.55 3.96 14.12
N PRO A 86 -5.82 4.25 14.51
CA PRO A 86 -6.23 4.10 15.90
C PRO A 86 -6.00 2.69 16.48
N LEU A 87 -6.28 1.65 15.70
CA LEU A 87 -6.04 0.27 16.13
C LEU A 87 -4.55 -0.05 16.22
N ALA A 88 -3.75 0.40 15.25
CA ALA A 88 -2.30 0.21 15.28
C ALA A 88 -1.65 0.86 16.51
N VAL A 89 -2.06 2.08 16.85
CA VAL A 89 -1.60 2.79 18.06
C VAL A 89 -1.94 1.99 19.32
N ARG A 90 -3.20 1.53 19.46
CA ARG A 90 -3.62 0.69 20.61
C ARG A 90 -2.81 -0.60 20.69
N ALA A 91 -2.61 -1.28 19.56
CA ALA A 91 -1.87 -2.53 19.49
C ALA A 91 -0.40 -2.35 19.90
N MET A 92 0.27 -1.29 19.43
CA MET A 92 1.65 -0.99 19.85
C MET A 92 1.76 -0.72 21.35
N TYR A 93 0.83 0.05 21.96
CA TYR A 93 0.81 0.24 23.42
C TYR A 93 0.47 -1.03 24.19
N ALA A 94 -0.24 -1.99 23.60
CA ALA A 94 -0.45 -3.32 24.16
C ALA A 94 0.77 -4.27 23.95
N GLY A 95 1.86 -3.78 23.36
CA GLY A 95 3.08 -4.54 23.13
C GLY A 95 3.00 -5.55 21.97
N LYS A 96 2.00 -5.43 21.09
CA LYS A 96 1.82 -6.33 19.94
C LYS A 96 2.54 -5.78 18.72
N ALA A 97 3.32 -6.62 18.02
CA ALA A 97 3.83 -6.27 16.70
C ALA A 97 2.66 -6.05 15.73
N VAL A 98 2.79 -5.07 14.84
CA VAL A 98 1.67 -4.61 14.00
C VAL A 98 2.02 -4.71 12.52
N GLY A 99 1.25 -5.50 11.77
CA GLY A 99 1.12 -5.36 10.32
C GLY A 99 -0.19 -4.63 10.02
N MET A 100 -0.11 -3.47 9.39
CA MET A 100 -1.28 -2.64 9.09
C MET A 100 -1.51 -2.55 7.60
N GLU A 101 -2.69 -2.96 7.13
CA GLU A 101 -3.11 -2.82 5.74
C GLU A 101 -3.15 -1.35 5.30
N VAL A 102 -3.06 -1.18 4.00
CA VAL A 102 -2.98 0.12 3.34
C VAL A 102 -4.27 0.93 3.42
N GLY A 103 -4.15 2.22 3.13
CA GLY A 103 -5.25 3.19 3.12
C GLY A 103 -4.72 4.61 3.26
N GLY A 104 -5.60 5.59 3.33
CA GLY A 104 -5.27 6.98 3.63
C GLY A 104 -5.53 7.33 5.10
N ALA A 105 -4.79 8.29 5.62
CA ALA A 105 -5.08 8.86 6.94
C ALA A 105 -6.30 9.79 6.90
N TYR A 106 -6.87 10.04 8.06
CA TYR A 106 -8.01 10.97 8.23
C TYR A 106 -7.59 12.30 8.87
N SER A 107 -6.40 12.38 9.40
CA SER A 107 -5.80 13.63 9.86
C SER A 107 -4.28 13.51 9.96
N ILE A 108 -3.59 14.64 9.86
CA ILE A 108 -2.13 14.71 10.11
C ILE A 108 -1.81 14.31 11.55
N LYS A 109 -2.73 14.59 12.47
CA LYS A 109 -2.58 14.15 13.88
C LYS A 109 -2.49 12.64 13.99
N GLN A 110 -3.32 11.88 13.28
CA GLN A 110 -3.24 10.41 13.28
C GLN A 110 -1.86 9.92 12.82
N CYS A 111 -1.27 10.55 11.79
CA CYS A 111 0.07 10.18 11.33
C CYS A 111 1.13 10.43 12.43
N TRP A 112 1.03 11.53 13.17
CA TRP A 112 1.90 11.80 14.32
C TRP A 112 1.64 10.84 15.48
N ASP A 113 0.38 10.55 15.81
CA ASP A 113 0.02 9.58 16.87
C ASP A 113 0.62 8.19 16.58
N LEU A 114 0.65 7.78 15.29
CA LEU A 114 1.26 6.52 14.86
C LEU A 114 2.78 6.52 15.10
N VAL A 115 3.46 7.60 14.70
CA VAL A 115 4.91 7.76 14.90
C VAL A 115 5.24 7.83 16.39
N ASP A 116 4.51 8.63 17.17
CA ASP A 116 4.72 8.80 18.61
C ASP A 116 4.53 7.47 19.36
N ALA A 117 3.52 6.69 19.01
CA ALA A 117 3.30 5.36 19.60
C ALA A 117 4.48 4.42 19.32
N TRP A 118 4.98 4.40 18.07
CA TRP A 118 6.14 3.60 17.71
C TRP A 118 7.42 4.10 18.42
N GLU A 119 7.63 5.43 18.47
CA GLU A 119 8.79 6.01 19.17
C GLU A 119 8.79 5.69 20.66
N ALA A 120 7.61 5.62 21.28
CA ALA A 120 7.45 5.28 22.69
C ALA A 120 7.63 3.78 22.97
N THR A 121 7.13 2.91 22.10
CA THR A 121 7.06 1.47 22.37
C THR A 121 8.18 0.67 21.71
N LYS A 122 8.68 1.13 20.58
CA LYS A 122 9.64 0.40 19.71
C LYS A 122 9.18 -1.00 19.28
N VAL A 123 7.88 -1.24 19.35
CA VAL A 123 7.29 -2.50 18.89
C VAL A 123 7.40 -2.58 17.36
N PRO A 124 7.70 -3.74 16.78
CA PRO A 124 7.75 -3.88 15.32
C PRO A 124 6.45 -3.42 14.67
N PHE A 125 6.57 -2.56 13.66
CA PHE A 125 5.46 -2.07 12.85
C PHE A 125 5.82 -2.11 11.38
N MET A 126 4.91 -2.59 10.55
CA MET A 126 5.01 -2.54 9.08
C MET A 126 3.71 -2.12 8.45
N LEU A 127 3.76 -1.16 7.52
CA LEU A 127 2.68 -0.94 6.58
C LEU A 127 2.71 -2.05 5.53
N LEU A 128 1.59 -2.75 5.35
CA LEU A 128 1.46 -3.87 4.43
C LEU A 128 1.12 -3.33 3.02
N GLU A 129 2.13 -2.79 2.36
CA GLU A 129 2.03 -2.29 0.99
C GLU A 129 2.62 -3.31 0.01
N ASN A 130 1.78 -4.20 -0.45
CA ASN A 130 2.16 -5.33 -1.30
C ASN A 130 2.75 -4.93 -2.66
N CYS A 131 2.39 -3.76 -3.21
CA CYS A 131 2.95 -3.29 -4.48
C CYS A 131 4.45 -2.98 -4.40
N CYS A 132 5.00 -2.74 -3.20
CA CYS A 132 6.46 -2.68 -3.01
C CYS A 132 7.16 -4.02 -3.31
N TYR A 133 6.41 -5.12 -3.35
CA TYR A 133 6.88 -6.47 -3.68
C TYR A 133 6.49 -6.90 -5.09
N GLY A 134 5.93 -6.02 -5.89
CA GLY A 134 5.63 -6.26 -7.29
C GLY A 134 6.88 -6.61 -8.09
N ARG A 135 6.79 -7.58 -8.99
CA ARG A 135 7.96 -8.08 -9.73
C ARG A 135 8.60 -6.98 -10.56
N ARG A 136 7.80 -6.20 -11.28
CA ARG A 136 8.30 -5.09 -12.11
C ARG A 136 8.82 -3.94 -11.25
N GLU A 137 8.12 -3.60 -10.17
CA GLU A 137 8.53 -2.55 -9.24
C GLU A 137 9.88 -2.88 -8.61
N MET A 138 10.08 -4.12 -8.15
CA MET A 138 11.36 -4.57 -7.59
C MET A 138 12.47 -4.66 -8.65
N MET A 139 12.16 -5.07 -9.88
CA MET A 139 13.14 -5.07 -10.98
C MET A 139 13.60 -3.65 -11.30
N VAL A 140 12.67 -2.71 -11.45
CA VAL A 140 12.98 -1.29 -11.74
C VAL A 140 13.73 -0.64 -10.58
N MET A 141 13.38 -0.95 -9.33
CA MET A 141 14.15 -0.53 -8.16
C MET A 141 15.59 -1.06 -8.21
N ASN A 142 15.78 -2.31 -8.60
CA ASN A 142 17.13 -2.89 -8.77
C ASN A 142 17.91 -2.21 -9.91
N MET A 143 17.25 -1.87 -11.03
CA MET A 143 17.85 -1.09 -12.12
C MET A 143 18.26 0.32 -11.65
N ALA A 144 17.42 1.00 -10.88
CA ALA A 144 17.72 2.30 -10.30
C ALA A 144 18.92 2.23 -9.34
N LYS A 145 18.95 1.24 -8.42
CA LYS A 145 20.07 1.00 -7.50
C LYS A 145 21.38 0.70 -8.22
N LYS A 146 21.34 0.00 -9.34
CA LYS A 146 22.50 -0.27 -10.19
C LYS A 146 22.91 0.94 -11.07
N GLY A 147 22.18 2.05 -11.01
CA GLY A 147 22.45 3.26 -11.78
C GLY A 147 22.16 3.16 -13.28
N VAL A 148 21.47 2.11 -13.72
CA VAL A 148 21.17 1.87 -15.15
C VAL A 148 20.31 2.98 -15.72
N LEU A 149 19.32 3.46 -14.94
CA LEU A 149 18.45 4.56 -15.34
C LEU A 149 19.09 5.94 -15.18
N GLY A 150 20.31 6.01 -14.62
CA GLY A 150 20.96 7.27 -14.27
C GLY A 150 20.35 7.91 -13.03
N ARG A 151 20.37 9.26 -12.95
CA ARG A 151 19.71 9.99 -11.86
C ARG A 151 18.22 10.06 -12.15
N ILE A 152 17.40 9.59 -11.22
CA ILE A 152 15.93 9.69 -11.35
C ILE A 152 15.52 11.16 -11.21
N VAL A 153 14.63 11.62 -12.07
CA VAL A 153 14.16 13.01 -12.11
C VAL A 153 12.65 13.13 -11.98
N HIS A 154 11.92 12.09 -12.39
CA HIS A 154 10.46 12.05 -12.33
C HIS A 154 9.97 10.63 -12.16
N CYS A 155 8.92 10.46 -11.35
CA CYS A 155 8.16 9.21 -11.27
C CYS A 155 6.67 9.50 -11.41
N LYS A 156 5.94 8.52 -11.92
CA LYS A 156 4.49 8.55 -12.03
C LYS A 156 3.91 7.26 -11.53
N GLY A 157 2.74 7.33 -10.92
CA GLY A 157 1.99 6.17 -10.50
C GLY A 157 0.52 6.48 -10.35
N GLY A 158 -0.31 5.46 -10.24
CA GLY A 158 -1.76 5.64 -10.15
C GLY A 158 -2.47 4.42 -9.59
N TYR A 159 -3.54 4.65 -8.84
CA TYR A 159 -4.51 3.62 -8.53
C TYR A 159 -5.67 3.73 -9.52
N LEU A 160 -5.50 3.05 -10.63
CA LEU A 160 -6.35 3.11 -11.80
C LEU A 160 -7.13 1.80 -11.89
N HIS A 161 -8.31 1.75 -11.24
CA HIS A 161 -9.08 0.53 -11.06
C HIS A 161 -10.59 0.81 -11.10
N ASP A 162 -11.33 0.19 -11.98
CA ASP A 162 -12.79 0.32 -11.97
C ASP A 162 -13.38 -0.38 -10.75
N LEU A 163 -13.74 0.41 -9.73
CA LEU A 163 -14.31 -0.07 -8.47
C LEU A 163 -15.80 0.27 -8.32
N ARG A 164 -16.47 0.69 -9.40
CA ARG A 164 -17.86 1.15 -9.33
C ARG A 164 -18.79 0.10 -8.74
N GLU A 165 -18.63 -1.17 -9.10
CA GLU A 165 -19.45 -2.28 -8.57
C GLU A 165 -19.19 -2.49 -7.07
N GLU A 166 -17.92 -2.51 -6.64
CA GLU A 166 -17.56 -2.66 -5.23
C GLU A 166 -18.10 -1.50 -4.37
N ILE A 167 -17.96 -0.27 -4.87
CA ILE A 167 -18.41 0.93 -4.15
C ILE A 167 -19.94 0.97 -4.11
N ALA A 168 -20.61 0.66 -5.21
CA ALA A 168 -22.07 0.63 -5.29
C ALA A 168 -22.71 -0.37 -4.32
N GLY A 169 -22.06 -1.53 -4.13
CA GLY A 169 -22.48 -2.56 -3.16
C GLY A 169 -22.08 -2.26 -1.71
N GLY A 170 -21.55 -1.06 -1.42
CA GLY A 170 -20.92 -0.75 -0.13
C GLY A 170 -21.80 -0.94 1.09
N GLU A 171 -23.07 -0.58 1.06
CA GLU A 171 -24.01 -0.80 2.18
C GLU A 171 -24.33 -2.29 2.34
N GLU A 172 -24.66 -2.98 1.27
CA GLU A 172 -24.99 -4.40 1.27
C GLU A 172 -23.81 -5.26 1.73
N ASN A 173 -22.62 -4.93 1.23
CA ASN A 173 -21.37 -5.63 1.55
C ASN A 173 -20.72 -5.13 2.85
N ARG A 174 -21.32 -4.13 3.52
CA ARG A 174 -20.76 -3.50 4.73
C ARG A 174 -19.33 -3.00 4.50
N HIS A 175 -19.13 -2.32 3.35
CA HIS A 175 -17.82 -1.85 2.92
C HIS A 175 -17.68 -0.34 3.13
N TYR A 176 -16.54 0.10 3.62
CA TYR A 176 -16.28 1.50 4.01
C TYR A 176 -16.09 2.47 2.83
N ARG A 177 -15.77 2.00 1.62
CA ARG A 177 -15.44 2.87 0.47
C ARG A 177 -16.58 3.82 0.13
N LEU A 178 -17.83 3.34 0.11
CA LEU A 178 -18.99 4.17 -0.25
C LEU A 178 -19.08 5.45 0.62
N ARG A 179 -18.97 5.32 1.94
CA ARG A 179 -19.03 6.50 2.84
C ARG A 179 -17.85 7.45 2.64
N ASN A 180 -16.64 6.93 2.29
CA ASN A 180 -15.52 7.76 1.96
C ASN A 180 -15.77 8.57 0.68
N TYR A 181 -16.31 7.95 -0.36
CA TYR A 181 -16.58 8.61 -1.64
C TYR A 181 -17.72 9.63 -1.55
N ILE A 182 -18.70 9.41 -0.65
CA ILE A 182 -19.76 10.38 -0.37
C ILE A 182 -19.19 11.63 0.31
N HIS A 183 -18.25 11.48 1.26
CA HIS A 183 -17.90 12.54 2.19
C HIS A 183 -16.52 13.19 1.93
N ARG A 184 -15.61 12.55 1.19
CA ARG A 184 -14.25 13.02 0.97
C ARG A 184 -13.96 13.22 -0.51
N ASN A 185 -13.06 14.17 -0.80
CA ASN A 185 -12.53 14.41 -2.15
C ASN A 185 -11.00 14.52 -2.06
N ALA A 186 -10.32 13.41 -2.30
CA ALA A 186 -8.90 13.27 -2.01
C ALA A 186 -8.24 12.21 -2.90
N GLU A 187 -6.92 12.16 -2.90
CA GLU A 187 -6.15 10.97 -3.23
C GLU A 187 -6.38 9.94 -2.12
N ASN A 188 -7.47 9.17 -2.21
CA ASN A 188 -7.94 8.30 -1.13
C ASN A 188 -7.12 7.02 -0.97
N TYR A 189 -6.28 6.68 -1.94
CA TYR A 189 -5.54 5.41 -1.94
C TYR A 189 -4.11 5.57 -2.48
N PRO A 190 -3.25 6.40 -1.85
CA PRO A 190 -1.97 6.81 -2.42
C PRO A 190 -0.88 5.76 -2.38
N THR A 191 -0.98 4.74 -1.52
CA THR A 191 0.18 3.95 -1.10
C THR A 191 0.66 2.94 -2.15
N HIS A 192 -0.26 2.39 -2.95
CA HIS A 192 0.08 1.39 -3.98
C HIS A 192 1.06 1.92 -5.03
N GLU A 193 0.93 3.19 -5.38
CA GLU A 193 1.79 3.85 -6.35
C GLU A 193 3.00 4.48 -5.68
N LEU A 194 2.73 5.18 -4.56
CA LEU A 194 3.75 5.94 -3.87
C LEU A 194 4.79 5.04 -3.19
N GLY A 195 4.37 3.86 -2.68
CA GLY A 195 5.27 2.96 -1.98
C GLY A 195 6.51 2.55 -2.80
N PRO A 196 6.34 1.92 -3.97
CA PRO A 196 7.46 1.57 -4.84
C PRO A 196 8.30 2.78 -5.25
N ILE A 197 7.65 3.92 -5.60
CA ILE A 197 8.33 5.16 -5.96
C ILE A 197 9.15 5.71 -4.79
N ALA A 198 8.60 5.71 -3.58
CA ALA A 198 9.27 6.19 -2.39
C ALA A 198 10.52 5.37 -2.05
N GLN A 199 10.47 4.05 -2.26
CA GLN A 199 11.65 3.17 -2.10
C GLN A 199 12.73 3.48 -3.15
N ILE A 200 12.37 3.72 -4.41
CA ILE A 200 13.30 4.10 -5.48
C ILE A 200 13.96 5.45 -5.18
N LEU A 201 13.18 6.42 -4.69
CA LEU A 201 13.64 7.77 -4.39
C LEU A 201 14.27 7.91 -2.99
N ASN A 202 14.39 6.84 -2.22
CA ASN A 202 14.88 6.82 -0.85
C ASN A 202 14.17 7.83 0.07
N ILE A 203 12.84 7.97 -0.05
CA ILE A 203 12.04 8.82 0.82
C ILE A 203 12.23 8.36 2.28
N ASN A 204 12.40 9.30 3.19
CA ASN A 204 12.77 9.14 4.61
C ASN A 204 14.20 8.57 4.84
N ARG A 205 15.01 8.35 3.78
CA ARG A 205 16.35 7.74 3.84
C ARG A 205 17.35 8.46 2.93
N GLY A 206 17.45 9.79 3.05
CA GLY A 206 18.28 10.67 2.22
C GLY A 206 17.45 11.61 1.34
N ASN A 207 16.17 11.43 1.27
CA ASN A 207 15.21 12.27 0.54
C ASN A 207 13.89 12.38 1.30
N ARG A 208 13.04 13.34 0.96
CA ARG A 208 11.69 13.49 1.52
C ARG A 208 10.77 14.23 0.57
N MET A 209 9.46 14.01 0.71
CA MET A 209 8.45 14.86 0.08
C MET A 209 8.38 16.21 0.79
N LEU A 210 8.32 17.32 0.05
CA LEU A 210 8.31 18.67 0.59
C LEU A 210 6.93 19.32 0.51
N THR A 211 6.32 19.27 -0.67
CA THR A 211 5.02 19.88 -0.95
C THR A 211 4.26 19.04 -1.94
N LEU A 212 2.93 19.12 -1.89
CA LEU A 212 2.07 18.58 -2.93
C LEU A 212 1.00 19.58 -3.36
N SER A 213 0.48 19.39 -4.57
CA SER A 213 -0.66 20.09 -5.14
C SER A 213 -1.58 19.08 -5.78
N SER A 214 -2.88 19.14 -5.47
CA SER A 214 -3.88 18.19 -5.96
C SER A 214 -5.07 18.87 -6.60
N MET A 215 -5.57 18.29 -7.69
CA MET A 215 -6.79 18.70 -8.36
C MET A 215 -7.68 17.49 -8.60
N ALA A 216 -8.99 17.66 -8.37
CA ALA A 216 -10.01 16.67 -8.64
C ALA A 216 -10.90 17.10 -9.79
N SER A 217 -11.31 16.13 -10.60
CA SER A 217 -12.37 16.31 -11.59
C SER A 217 -13.75 16.39 -10.91
N LYS A 218 -14.79 16.58 -11.71
CA LYS A 218 -16.17 16.37 -11.24
C LYS A 218 -16.43 14.90 -10.89
N ALA A 219 -17.49 14.63 -10.13
CA ALA A 219 -17.94 13.30 -9.71
C ALA A 219 -19.18 12.88 -10.50
N GLU A 220 -19.02 12.21 -11.62
CA GLU A 220 -20.10 11.80 -12.51
C GLU A 220 -20.18 10.29 -12.73
N GLY A 221 -19.01 9.61 -12.83
CA GLY A 221 -18.97 8.23 -13.29
C GLY A 221 -19.69 7.25 -12.37
N LEU A 222 -19.49 7.38 -11.07
CA LEU A 222 -20.21 6.53 -10.09
C LEU A 222 -21.67 6.93 -9.97
N LEU A 223 -21.99 8.23 -10.08
CA LEU A 223 -23.38 8.73 -10.04
C LEU A 223 -24.19 8.17 -11.20
N GLU A 224 -23.65 8.23 -12.43
CA GLU A 224 -24.29 7.66 -13.62
C GLU A 224 -24.47 6.14 -13.49
N TYR A 225 -23.41 5.44 -13.03
CA TYR A 225 -23.43 4.00 -12.80
C TYR A 225 -24.54 3.54 -11.86
N LEU A 226 -24.81 4.29 -10.78
CA LEU A 226 -25.87 3.99 -9.81
C LEU A 226 -27.24 4.37 -10.33
N THR A 227 -27.37 5.52 -11.01
CA THR A 227 -28.62 5.98 -11.62
C THR A 227 -29.14 4.97 -12.64
N ASP A 228 -28.27 4.41 -13.47
CA ASP A 228 -28.63 3.37 -14.46
C ASP A 228 -29.13 2.07 -13.80
N ARG A 229 -28.82 1.86 -12.51
CA ARG A 229 -29.29 0.71 -11.71
C ARG A 229 -30.47 1.02 -10.84
N GLY A 230 -31.04 2.23 -10.96
CA GLY A 230 -32.18 2.67 -10.16
C GLY A 230 -31.85 2.90 -8.69
N GLN A 231 -30.57 3.12 -8.37
CA GLN A 231 -30.13 3.45 -7.01
C GLN A 231 -30.06 4.98 -6.87
N GLU A 232 -30.73 5.51 -5.83
CA GLU A 232 -30.69 6.93 -5.51
C GLU A 232 -29.61 7.18 -4.45
N ILE A 233 -28.62 7.99 -4.79
CA ILE A 233 -27.61 8.48 -3.85
C ILE A 233 -27.56 10.01 -3.93
N PRO A 234 -27.43 10.70 -2.78
CA PRO A 234 -27.54 12.16 -2.72
C PRO A 234 -26.39 12.90 -3.42
N GLY A 235 -25.37 12.18 -3.87
CA GLY A 235 -24.20 12.70 -4.57
C GLY A 235 -22.89 12.19 -3.98
N PHE A 236 -21.80 12.46 -4.70
CA PHE A 236 -20.44 12.11 -4.28
C PHE A 236 -19.58 13.36 -4.18
N SER A 237 -18.76 13.44 -3.13
CA SER A 237 -17.73 14.47 -3.02
C SER A 237 -16.47 14.08 -3.81
N GLN A 238 -16.16 12.76 -3.88
CA GLN A 238 -14.97 12.24 -4.55
C GLN A 238 -15.04 12.47 -6.06
N GLY A 239 -14.13 13.29 -6.59
CA GLY A 239 -13.95 13.45 -8.03
C GLY A 239 -13.54 12.14 -8.70
N ASP A 240 -13.97 11.94 -9.95
CA ASP A 240 -13.69 10.71 -10.70
C ASP A 240 -12.18 10.50 -10.95
N VAL A 241 -11.45 11.60 -11.12
CA VAL A 241 -9.98 11.59 -11.27
C VAL A 241 -9.38 12.62 -10.33
N VAL A 242 -8.41 12.18 -9.55
CA VAL A 242 -7.58 13.08 -8.73
C VAL A 242 -6.14 12.97 -9.20
N ASN A 243 -5.52 14.11 -9.50
CA ASN A 243 -4.11 14.20 -9.85
C ASN A 243 -3.36 14.96 -8.74
N THR A 244 -2.33 14.34 -8.21
CA THR A 244 -1.50 14.89 -7.13
C THR A 244 -0.04 14.96 -7.57
N THR A 245 0.51 16.16 -7.66
CA THR A 245 1.93 16.38 -7.96
C THR A 245 2.70 16.65 -6.67
N ILE A 246 3.77 15.90 -6.43
CA ILE A 246 4.60 16.01 -5.23
C ILE A 246 6.01 16.47 -5.64
N LYS A 247 6.60 17.39 -4.86
CA LYS A 247 7.99 17.85 -4.99
C LYS A 247 8.85 17.23 -3.88
N CYS A 248 9.98 16.62 -4.26
CA CYS A 248 10.93 16.02 -3.34
C CYS A 248 12.14 16.93 -3.06
N ALA A 249 12.82 16.70 -1.93
CA ALA A 249 14.00 17.46 -1.50
C ALA A 249 15.20 17.27 -2.43
N GLY A 250 15.37 16.08 -3.02
CA GLY A 250 16.39 15.82 -4.01
C GLY A 250 16.17 16.50 -5.37
N GLY A 251 14.99 17.10 -5.56
CA GLY A 251 14.61 17.81 -6.78
C GLY A 251 13.66 17.02 -7.68
N GLU A 252 13.41 15.76 -7.42
CA GLU A 252 12.49 14.91 -8.16
C GLU A 252 11.04 15.38 -8.02
N THR A 253 10.22 15.00 -8.99
CA THR A 253 8.77 15.14 -8.91
C THR A 253 8.09 13.79 -9.01
N ILE A 254 6.95 13.66 -8.32
CA ILE A 254 6.07 12.49 -8.40
C ILE A 254 4.69 12.97 -8.86
N LEU A 255 4.09 12.26 -9.81
CA LEU A 255 2.69 12.43 -10.18
C LEU A 255 1.91 11.19 -9.77
N LEU A 256 0.89 11.36 -8.91
CA LEU A 256 -0.07 10.32 -8.57
C LEU A 256 -1.40 10.59 -9.24
N THR A 257 -2.08 9.52 -9.68
CA THR A 257 -3.41 9.61 -10.27
C THR A 257 -4.34 8.58 -9.63
N LEU A 258 -5.39 9.02 -8.96
CA LEU A 258 -6.51 8.18 -8.53
C LEU A 258 -7.61 8.21 -9.61
N ASN A 259 -8.06 7.04 -10.06
CA ASN A 259 -9.21 6.91 -10.94
C ASN A 259 -9.91 5.57 -10.70
N THR A 260 -10.98 5.58 -9.91
CA THR A 260 -11.65 4.37 -9.44
C THR A 260 -13.15 4.35 -9.72
N THR A 261 -13.68 5.40 -10.35
CA THR A 261 -15.12 5.57 -10.60
C THR A 261 -15.48 5.72 -12.07
N LEU A 262 -14.50 5.51 -12.95
CA LEU A 262 -14.73 5.47 -14.42
C LEU A 262 -14.43 4.07 -14.97
N PRO A 263 -15.05 3.68 -16.11
CA PRO A 263 -14.76 2.43 -16.79
C PRO A 263 -13.33 2.44 -17.34
N ARG A 264 -12.53 1.47 -16.90
CA ARG A 264 -11.13 1.39 -17.31
C ARG A 264 -10.51 0.02 -17.07
N PHE A 265 -9.36 -0.25 -17.70
CA PHE A 265 -8.48 -1.33 -17.33
C PHE A 265 -7.73 -1.01 -16.03
N TYR A 266 -7.38 -2.05 -15.26
CA TYR A 266 -6.49 -1.90 -14.11
C TYR A 266 -5.09 -1.51 -14.56
N SER A 267 -4.49 -0.55 -13.87
CA SER A 267 -3.08 -0.18 -14.01
C SER A 267 -2.63 0.58 -12.77
N ARG A 268 -1.36 0.48 -12.42
CA ARG A 268 -0.71 1.35 -11.44
C ARG A 268 0.02 2.52 -12.09
N ASP A 269 0.02 2.59 -13.42
CA ASP A 269 0.63 3.67 -14.23
C ASP A 269 2.10 3.92 -13.85
N PHE A 270 2.77 2.85 -13.36
CA PHE A 270 4.10 2.93 -12.78
C PHE A 270 5.13 3.30 -13.84
N THR A 271 5.73 4.49 -13.66
CA THR A 271 6.71 5.04 -14.57
C THR A 271 7.87 5.65 -13.79
N VAL A 272 9.10 5.35 -14.21
CA VAL A 272 10.32 5.90 -13.62
C VAL A 272 11.18 6.49 -14.71
N CYS A 273 11.44 7.80 -14.64
CA CYS A 273 12.24 8.54 -15.63
C CYS A 273 13.56 8.97 -15.02
N GLY A 274 14.66 8.50 -15.61
CA GLY A 274 16.01 8.87 -15.24
C GLY A 274 16.77 9.52 -16.41
N THR A 275 18.00 9.99 -16.12
CA THR A 275 18.84 10.70 -17.11
C THR A 275 19.48 9.77 -18.14
N LYS A 276 19.37 8.44 -17.98
CA LYS A 276 19.95 7.44 -18.88
C LYS A 276 18.97 6.39 -19.35
N GLY A 277 17.73 6.43 -18.86
CA GLY A 277 16.70 5.49 -19.24
C GLY A 277 15.42 5.68 -18.45
N MET A 278 14.40 4.94 -18.85
CA MET A 278 13.10 4.93 -18.19
C MET A 278 12.47 3.54 -18.22
N TYR A 279 11.51 3.34 -17.35
CA TYR A 279 10.52 2.26 -17.41
C TYR A 279 9.11 2.83 -17.45
N GLU A 280 8.22 2.20 -18.20
CA GLU A 280 6.81 2.54 -18.29
C GLU A 280 5.94 1.28 -18.25
N GLU A 281 5.01 1.20 -17.29
CA GLU A 281 4.08 0.06 -17.13
C GLU A 281 3.10 -0.04 -18.31
N ALA A 282 2.59 1.09 -18.82
CA ALA A 282 1.56 1.10 -19.85
C ALA A 282 1.94 0.32 -21.11
N THR A 283 3.23 0.23 -21.40
CA THR A 283 3.79 -0.52 -22.53
C THR A 283 4.65 -1.70 -22.07
N ASP A 284 4.80 -1.92 -20.76
CA ASP A 284 5.75 -2.86 -20.11
C ASP A 284 7.15 -2.77 -20.74
N SER A 285 7.70 -1.55 -20.79
CA SER A 285 8.89 -1.27 -21.59
C SER A 285 9.97 -0.55 -20.80
N VAL A 286 11.22 -0.91 -21.10
CA VAL A 286 12.43 -0.21 -20.67
C VAL A 286 13.05 0.48 -21.89
N PHE A 287 13.41 1.74 -21.75
CA PHE A 287 14.22 2.47 -22.73
C PHE A 287 15.56 2.88 -22.08
N LEU A 288 16.67 2.51 -22.71
CA LEU A 288 18.00 2.90 -22.25
C LEU A 288 18.70 3.75 -23.32
N ASP A 289 19.22 4.92 -22.91
CA ASP A 289 19.96 5.83 -23.79
C ASP A 289 21.17 5.11 -24.43
N LYS A 290 21.33 5.25 -25.75
CA LYS A 290 22.42 4.69 -26.57
C LYS A 290 22.44 3.16 -26.70
N LYS A 291 21.44 2.44 -26.18
CA LYS A 291 21.38 0.98 -26.29
C LYS A 291 20.29 0.52 -27.25
N ASP A 292 19.15 1.14 -27.23
CA ASP A 292 17.94 0.48 -27.70
C ASP A 292 17.29 1.10 -28.95
N VAL A 293 17.56 2.33 -29.37
CA VAL A 293 16.83 2.89 -30.52
C VAL A 293 17.68 3.79 -31.42
N GLU A 294 17.68 3.49 -32.71
CA GLU A 294 17.90 4.50 -33.74
C GLU A 294 16.67 5.43 -33.78
N TYR A 295 16.90 6.75 -33.83
CA TYR A 295 15.87 7.80 -33.76
C TYR A 295 15.11 7.89 -35.10
N ASP A 296 14.30 6.86 -35.42
CA ASP A 296 13.60 6.75 -36.71
C ASP A 296 12.08 6.52 -36.59
N PHE A 297 11.49 6.85 -35.46
CA PHE A 297 10.08 6.64 -35.16
C PHE A 297 9.61 5.17 -35.05
N LYS A 298 10.52 4.24 -34.82
CA LYS A 298 10.21 2.82 -34.63
C LYS A 298 10.07 2.37 -33.18
N TRP A 299 10.05 3.29 -32.22
CA TRP A 299 9.97 2.97 -30.78
C TRP A 299 8.86 2.00 -30.38
N LYS A 300 7.77 1.91 -31.18
CA LYS A 300 6.69 0.94 -30.92
C LYS A 300 7.12 -0.51 -31.13
N GLU A 301 8.18 -0.74 -31.88
CA GLU A 301 8.73 -2.08 -32.08
C GLU A 301 9.43 -2.60 -30.80
N GLU A 302 9.79 -1.69 -29.89
CA GLU A 302 10.43 -1.99 -28.61
C GLU A 302 9.39 -2.16 -27.45
N TRP A 303 8.12 -1.93 -27.68
CA TRP A 303 7.12 -2.10 -26.62
C TRP A 303 7.03 -3.56 -26.16
N GLY A 304 6.89 -3.76 -24.84
CA GLY A 304 6.85 -5.08 -24.21
C GLY A 304 8.22 -5.69 -23.95
N ASN A 305 9.30 -4.92 -24.10
CA ASN A 305 10.68 -5.43 -23.98
C ASN A 305 11.16 -5.59 -22.53
N ALA A 306 10.36 -5.27 -21.51
CA ALA A 306 10.81 -5.36 -20.11
C ALA A 306 11.25 -6.77 -19.72
N ALA A 307 10.66 -7.82 -20.32
CA ALA A 307 11.06 -9.20 -20.09
C ALA A 307 12.52 -9.49 -20.51
N ASP A 308 13.07 -8.80 -21.51
CA ASP A 308 14.44 -8.99 -21.97
C ASP A 308 15.49 -8.57 -20.92
N TYR A 309 15.07 -7.73 -19.97
CA TYR A 309 15.89 -7.22 -18.88
C TYR A 309 15.83 -8.06 -17.60
N GLU A 310 14.91 -9.04 -17.50
CA GLU A 310 14.75 -9.88 -16.30
C GLU A 310 16.01 -10.67 -15.97
N SER A 311 16.68 -11.24 -16.96
CA SER A 311 17.88 -12.06 -16.71
C SER A 311 18.97 -11.30 -15.95
N GLU A 312 19.13 -10.01 -16.21
CA GLU A 312 20.17 -9.14 -15.65
C GLU A 312 19.69 -8.39 -14.40
N TYR A 313 18.43 -7.91 -14.40
CA TYR A 313 17.93 -6.96 -13.40
C TYR A 313 16.86 -7.53 -12.48
N GLU A 314 16.38 -8.77 -12.67
CA GLU A 314 15.45 -9.39 -11.73
C GLU A 314 15.93 -9.26 -10.29
N HIS A 315 15.07 -8.83 -9.40
CA HIS A 315 15.43 -8.66 -8.00
C HIS A 315 15.79 -9.99 -7.35
N PRO A 316 16.79 -10.07 -6.47
CA PRO A 316 17.19 -11.34 -5.83
C PRO A 316 16.03 -12.05 -5.10
N THR A 317 15.14 -11.31 -4.45
CA THR A 317 13.93 -11.84 -3.80
C THR A 317 13.06 -12.60 -4.81
N TRP A 318 12.79 -12.00 -5.98
CA TRP A 318 12.00 -12.64 -7.02
C TRP A 318 12.72 -13.81 -7.67
N LYS A 319 14.05 -13.73 -7.88
CA LYS A 319 14.83 -14.89 -8.37
C LYS A 319 14.67 -16.10 -7.45
N LYS A 320 14.76 -15.89 -6.13
CA LYS A 320 14.53 -16.94 -5.13
C LYS A 320 13.10 -17.45 -5.18
N PHE A 321 12.11 -16.57 -5.14
CA PHE A 321 10.70 -16.90 -5.08
C PHE A 321 10.21 -17.66 -6.32
N LEU A 322 10.67 -17.29 -7.52
CA LEU A 322 10.39 -18.02 -8.75
C LEU A 322 10.98 -19.44 -8.74
N ALA A 323 12.17 -19.61 -8.16
CA ALA A 323 12.80 -20.93 -8.04
C ALA A 323 12.10 -21.84 -7.03
N GLU A 324 11.49 -21.26 -5.98
CA GLU A 324 10.74 -21.99 -4.94
C GLU A 324 9.27 -22.25 -5.32
N GLY A 325 8.75 -21.55 -6.32
CA GLY A 325 7.36 -21.58 -6.77
C GLY A 325 6.51 -20.47 -6.12
N ILE A 326 5.76 -19.75 -6.96
CA ILE A 326 4.92 -18.62 -6.51
C ILE A 326 3.81 -19.15 -5.59
N GLN A 327 3.60 -18.45 -4.46
CA GLN A 327 2.59 -18.74 -3.45
C GLN A 327 1.81 -17.48 -3.11
N GLY A 328 0.60 -17.63 -2.53
CA GLY A 328 -0.24 -16.55 -2.03
C GLY A 328 -0.96 -15.74 -3.11
N GLY A 329 -1.69 -14.71 -2.66
CA GLY A 329 -2.50 -13.83 -3.49
C GLY A 329 -1.71 -12.75 -4.23
N HIS A 330 -2.40 -12.05 -5.15
CA HIS A 330 -1.82 -10.98 -5.96
C HIS A 330 -0.49 -11.37 -6.63
N ASP A 331 -0.50 -12.52 -7.34
CA ASP A 331 0.68 -13.04 -8.05
C ASP A 331 1.93 -13.21 -7.16
N GLY A 332 1.73 -13.43 -5.85
CA GLY A 332 2.78 -13.68 -4.87
C GLY A 332 3.24 -12.44 -4.09
N MET A 333 2.80 -11.23 -4.43
CA MET A 333 3.18 -10.01 -3.70
C MET A 333 2.80 -10.09 -2.22
N ASP A 334 1.59 -10.56 -1.90
CA ASP A 334 1.12 -10.71 -0.53
C ASP A 334 2.00 -11.69 0.27
N TRP A 335 2.44 -12.77 -0.35
CA TRP A 335 3.33 -13.73 0.30
C TRP A 335 4.67 -13.12 0.67
N LEU A 336 5.32 -12.43 -0.27
CA LEU A 336 6.62 -11.80 -0.06
C LEU A 336 6.55 -10.69 1.00
N GLU A 337 5.48 -9.94 1.03
CA GLU A 337 5.22 -8.91 2.03
C GLU A 337 5.11 -9.51 3.44
N PHE A 338 4.27 -10.54 3.61
CA PHE A 338 4.11 -11.22 4.90
C PHE A 338 5.37 -11.97 5.33
N GLU A 339 6.11 -12.59 4.40
CA GLU A 339 7.41 -13.19 4.69
C GLU A 339 8.37 -12.13 5.26
N ALA A 340 8.45 -10.96 4.64
CA ALA A 340 9.30 -9.87 5.08
C ALA A 340 8.88 -9.32 6.45
N PHE A 341 7.57 -9.16 6.69
CA PHE A 341 7.04 -8.69 7.95
C PHE A 341 7.33 -9.68 9.09
N PHE A 342 6.92 -10.93 8.93
CA PHE A 342 7.12 -11.95 9.98
C PHE A 342 8.59 -12.27 10.24
N ASP A 343 9.43 -12.22 9.20
CA ASP A 343 10.87 -12.35 9.36
C ASP A 343 11.45 -11.18 10.18
N SER A 344 11.00 -9.94 9.93
CA SER A 344 11.42 -8.78 10.70
C SER A 344 11.04 -8.92 12.18
N VAL A 345 9.80 -9.33 12.47
CA VAL A 345 9.32 -9.55 13.84
C VAL A 345 10.14 -10.63 14.55
N ARG A 346 10.32 -11.78 13.88
CA ARG A 346 11.02 -12.95 14.47
C ARG A 346 12.49 -12.70 14.77
N ASN A 347 13.16 -11.99 13.90
CA ASN A 347 14.58 -11.72 13.99
C ASN A 347 14.91 -10.36 14.60
N HIS A 348 13.89 -9.65 15.13
CA HIS A 348 14.03 -8.32 15.72
C HIS A 348 14.76 -7.33 14.78
N ARG A 349 14.44 -7.41 13.48
CA ARG A 349 14.98 -6.51 12.46
C ARG A 349 14.00 -5.36 12.18
N PRO A 350 14.51 -4.20 11.75
CA PRO A 350 13.64 -3.14 11.25
C PRO A 350 12.76 -3.64 10.10
N CYS A 351 11.48 -3.26 10.11
CA CYS A 351 10.58 -3.57 9.02
C CYS A 351 10.96 -2.78 7.76
N PRO A 352 10.84 -3.39 6.56
CA PRO A 352 11.18 -2.74 5.29
C PRO A 352 10.36 -1.48 4.99
N ILE A 353 9.10 -1.46 5.41
CA ILE A 353 8.18 -0.33 5.28
C ILE A 353 7.79 0.07 6.70
N ASP A 354 8.52 1.02 7.26
CA ASP A 354 8.40 1.38 8.66
C ASP A 354 7.31 2.42 8.95
N VAL A 355 7.21 2.84 10.20
CA VAL A 355 6.21 3.80 10.66
C VAL A 355 6.33 5.17 9.98
N TYR A 356 7.55 5.59 9.65
CA TYR A 356 7.78 6.86 8.97
C TYR A 356 7.31 6.82 7.53
N ASP A 357 7.48 5.67 6.86
CA ASP A 357 6.93 5.43 5.52
C ASP A 357 5.41 5.46 5.55
N ALA A 358 4.80 4.73 6.48
CA ALA A 358 3.36 4.72 6.66
C ALA A 358 2.80 6.13 6.88
N ALA A 359 3.37 6.90 7.80
CA ALA A 359 2.92 8.27 8.08
C ALA A 359 3.08 9.18 6.86
N ALA A 360 4.23 9.11 6.17
CA ALA A 360 4.53 9.95 5.01
C ALA A 360 3.65 9.60 3.79
N TRP A 361 3.32 8.33 3.58
CA TRP A 361 2.50 7.92 2.43
C TRP A 361 1.01 8.12 2.70
N MET A 362 0.53 7.78 3.88
CA MET A 362 -0.88 7.91 4.23
C MET A 362 -1.33 9.37 4.41
N CYS A 363 -0.43 10.29 4.79
CA CYS A 363 -0.76 11.72 4.93
C CYS A 363 -1.15 12.38 3.59
N ILE A 364 -0.76 11.78 2.45
CA ILE A 364 -1.11 12.30 1.12
C ILE A 364 -2.62 12.43 0.94
N SER A 365 -3.41 11.50 1.48
CA SER A 365 -4.88 11.62 1.42
C SER A 365 -5.38 12.89 2.09
N VAL A 366 -4.91 13.21 3.28
CA VAL A 366 -5.31 14.42 4.02
C VAL A 366 -4.86 15.69 3.31
N LEU A 367 -3.60 15.70 2.88
CA LEU A 367 -3.01 16.89 2.24
C LEU A 367 -3.58 17.14 0.83
N SER A 368 -3.91 16.07 0.10
CA SER A 368 -4.58 16.21 -1.20
C SER A 368 -5.98 16.78 -1.05
N GLU A 369 -6.73 16.36 -0.02
CA GLU A 369 -8.05 16.91 0.32
C GLU A 369 -7.96 18.41 0.65
N GLU A 370 -6.97 18.80 1.45
CA GLU A 370 -6.69 20.20 1.77
C GLU A 370 -6.35 21.02 0.51
N SER A 371 -5.43 20.50 -0.32
CA SER A 371 -5.04 21.17 -1.57
C SER A 371 -6.22 21.36 -2.53
N ILE A 372 -7.06 20.33 -2.70
CA ILE A 372 -8.27 20.39 -3.53
C ILE A 372 -9.22 21.46 -3.00
N ALA A 373 -9.47 21.49 -1.67
CA ALA A 373 -10.32 22.48 -1.03
C ALA A 373 -9.80 23.92 -1.19
N LEU A 374 -8.48 24.07 -1.30
CA LEU A 374 -7.80 25.35 -1.56
C LEU A 374 -7.65 25.67 -3.06
N GLY A 375 -8.31 24.93 -3.95
CA GLY A 375 -8.25 25.16 -5.40
C GLY A 375 -6.94 24.73 -6.06
N GLY A 376 -6.26 23.73 -5.50
CA GLY A 376 -5.02 23.18 -6.04
C GLY A 376 -3.76 23.90 -5.52
N GLN A 377 -3.87 24.68 -4.46
CA GLN A 377 -2.70 25.33 -3.89
C GLN A 377 -1.72 24.30 -3.29
N PRO A 378 -0.40 24.54 -3.39
CA PRO A 378 0.58 23.70 -2.76
C PRO A 378 0.44 23.70 -1.23
N VAL A 379 0.48 22.50 -0.64
CA VAL A 379 0.50 22.30 0.82
C VAL A 379 1.79 21.59 1.21
N ALA A 380 2.29 21.88 2.42
CA ALA A 380 3.53 21.30 2.91
C ALA A 380 3.32 19.87 3.40
N VAL A 381 4.25 18.97 3.08
CA VAL A 381 4.30 17.61 3.64
C VAL A 381 5.12 17.64 4.93
N PRO A 382 4.56 17.22 6.08
CA PRO A 382 5.30 17.17 7.34
C PRO A 382 6.52 16.25 7.28
N ASP A 383 7.53 16.59 8.08
CA ASP A 383 8.69 15.70 8.29
C ASP A 383 8.44 14.82 9.52
N PHE A 384 7.86 13.67 9.30
CA PHE A 384 7.57 12.70 10.38
C PHE A 384 8.83 12.09 10.99
N THR A 385 9.99 12.24 10.33
CA THR A 385 11.27 11.73 10.83
C THR A 385 11.98 12.69 11.79
N ASN A 386 11.45 13.91 11.97
CA ASN A 386 12.12 14.97 12.74
C ASN A 386 13.59 15.19 12.32
N GLY A 387 13.85 15.23 11.01
CA GLY A 387 15.17 15.47 10.44
C GLY A 387 16.04 14.22 10.26
N LYS A 388 15.61 13.06 10.75
CA LYS A 388 16.39 11.80 10.61
C LYS A 388 16.53 11.34 9.16
N TRP A 389 15.66 11.78 8.26
CA TRP A 389 15.72 11.47 6.82
C TRP A 389 17.04 11.92 6.15
N ILE A 390 17.74 12.92 6.73
CA ILE A 390 19.02 13.44 6.20
C ILE A 390 20.13 12.38 6.31
N LEU A 391 20.03 11.48 7.27
CA LEU A 391 21.00 10.40 7.43
C LEU A 391 20.69 9.33 6.38
N PRO A 392 21.67 9.00 5.49
CA PRO A 392 21.48 7.87 4.60
C PRO A 392 21.19 6.63 5.44
N SER A 393 20.31 5.76 4.95
CA SER A 393 20.10 4.45 5.57
C SER A 393 21.48 3.80 5.75
N GLN A 394 21.82 3.42 6.96
CA GLN A 394 22.93 2.52 7.13
C GLN A 394 22.61 1.28 6.28
N GLU A 395 23.47 0.95 5.35
CA GLU A 395 23.32 -0.24 4.52
C GLU A 395 23.04 -1.42 5.44
N LYS A 396 21.86 -2.03 5.26
CA LYS A 396 21.42 -3.19 6.00
C LYS A 396 21.83 -4.46 5.29
#